data_26428585cc369ee135bb391d21f24016
#
_entry.id   26428585cc369ee135bb391d21f24016
#
_cell.length_a   1.000
_cell.length_b   1.000
_cell.length_c   1.000
_cell.angle_alpha   90.00
_cell.angle_beta   90.00
_cell.angle_gamma   90.00
#
_symmetry.space_group_name_H-M   'P 1'
#
loop_
_entity.id
_entity.type
_entity.pdbx_description
1 polymer ?
#
loop_
_entity_poly.entity_id
_entity_poly.type
_entity_poly.pdbx_seq_one_letter_code
_entity_poly.pdbx_strand_id
1 'polypeptide(L)'
;MRQKKHIMLLAVSLFSSTLFAQNIKTVTSKSGTVLGVNKGSGVKIIKVEGEKFKDLNQNGKLDPYEDWRLSVEERAKDLASKMSVEQIAGLMLYSQHQSIPAGEVGFGAGTYNEKPFSESGAEASAISDQQKKFLKEDDLRHVLLTAVKSPEVAAKWNNNVQAYVEGLGLGIPANNSSDPRNTATVTSEFNAGAGGTISLWPDGLAMGATFDPALVKQFGEMAAKEYRALGITTALSPQIDLGTEPRWYRIAYVFSESPELVKAMGKAYVEGFQNSGKDAEINNGWGYESVNAMVKHWPGGGPEEGGRDGHWAMGKFAVYPGDNFNDHIKPFTEGAFKLDGGTKKAAAVMPYYTISFDRDDIYNENVGNGFSKYIITELLRDKYGYDGVVCTEDRCNTNFSCTHEEGFLDEGNLDWTCVPPALITAASAASGNGEMLEDLVDEGVGSCSIQIEGTDIKIALG
;
A
#
# COMPACT_ATOMS: atom_id res chain seq x y z
N MET A 1 70.50 -32.91 1.30
CA MET A 1 69.54 -32.08 0.54
C MET A 1 68.36 -31.77 1.44
N ARG A 2 68.27 -30.53 1.96
CA ARG A 2 67.17 -30.11 2.84
C ARG A 2 66.15 -29.35 1.98
N GLN A 3 64.94 -29.84 1.82
CA GLN A 3 63.84 -29.14 1.20
C GLN A 3 63.31 -28.05 2.15
N LYS A 4 63.38 -26.83 1.74
CA LYS A 4 62.72 -25.71 2.41
C LYS A 4 61.27 -25.67 1.99
N LYS A 5 60.33 -25.94 2.94
CA LYS A 5 58.90 -25.67 2.76
C LYS A 5 58.68 -24.17 2.85
N HIS A 6 58.22 -23.58 1.76
CA HIS A 6 57.71 -22.21 1.75
C HIS A 6 56.28 -22.23 2.22
N ILE A 7 56.02 -21.66 3.40
CA ILE A 7 54.71 -21.37 3.89
C ILE A 7 54.28 -20.04 3.28
N MET A 8 53.34 -20.11 2.35
CA MET A 8 52.71 -18.98 1.73
C MET A 8 51.63 -18.45 2.71
N LEU A 9 51.91 -17.37 3.42
CA LEU A 9 50.94 -16.68 4.23
C LEU A 9 49.97 -15.96 3.29
N LEU A 10 48.74 -16.47 3.20
CA LEU A 10 47.63 -15.78 2.57
C LEU A 10 47.18 -14.68 3.49
N ALA A 11 47.57 -13.44 3.22
CA ALA A 11 47.02 -12.28 3.88
C ALA A 11 45.55 -12.09 3.40
N VAL A 12 44.61 -12.58 4.18
CA VAL A 12 43.19 -12.20 4.01
C VAL A 12 43.09 -10.74 4.42
N SER A 13 43.11 -9.84 3.45
CA SER A 13 42.72 -8.45 3.68
C SER A 13 41.24 -8.42 4.05
N LEU A 14 40.99 -8.31 5.34
CA LEU A 14 39.69 -7.88 5.85
C LEU A 14 39.45 -6.46 5.29
N PHE A 15 38.76 -6.40 4.17
CA PHE A 15 38.05 -5.17 3.83
C PHE A 15 37.03 -4.93 4.94
N SER A 16 37.40 -4.12 5.90
CA SER A 16 36.46 -3.45 6.78
C SER A 16 35.61 -2.54 5.90
N SER A 17 34.53 -3.09 5.31
CA SER A 17 33.42 -2.27 4.90
C SER A 17 32.98 -1.55 6.18
N THR A 18 33.32 -0.28 6.29
CA THR A 18 32.64 0.64 7.19
C THR A 18 31.20 0.69 6.74
N LEU A 19 30.42 -0.30 7.14
CA LEU A 19 28.98 -0.19 7.23
C LEU A 19 28.75 1.07 8.04
N PHE A 20 28.21 2.10 7.42
CA PHE A 20 27.56 3.19 8.13
C PHE A 20 26.51 2.51 9.00
N ALA A 21 26.88 2.26 10.24
CA ALA A 21 26.00 1.65 11.21
C ALA A 21 24.84 2.63 11.37
N GLN A 22 23.70 2.28 10.81
CA GLN A 22 22.45 2.92 11.19
C GLN A 22 22.49 3.00 12.72
N ASN A 23 22.08 4.13 13.28
CA ASN A 23 22.04 4.34 14.72
C ASN A 23 21.03 3.42 15.43
N ILE A 24 20.81 2.23 14.87
CA ILE A 24 19.88 1.23 15.36
C ILE A 24 20.57 0.33 16.39
N LYS A 25 20.02 0.31 17.58
CA LYS A 25 20.37 -0.62 18.64
C LYS A 25 19.37 -1.79 18.65
N THR A 26 19.85 -3.00 18.50
CA THR A 26 19.06 -4.19 18.73
C THR A 26 19.09 -4.61 20.19
N VAL A 27 17.95 -5.04 20.71
CA VAL A 27 17.81 -5.64 22.03
C VAL A 27 16.95 -6.89 21.94
N THR A 28 17.34 -7.96 22.64
CA THR A 28 16.59 -9.21 22.66
C THR A 28 15.85 -9.34 23.99
N SER A 29 14.57 -9.68 23.95
CA SER A 29 13.73 -10.01 25.09
C SER A 29 14.05 -11.39 25.64
N LYS A 30 13.52 -11.72 26.82
CA LYS A 30 13.67 -13.04 27.44
C LYS A 30 13.05 -14.15 26.56
N SER A 31 11.94 -13.87 25.90
CA SER A 31 11.27 -14.77 24.93
C SER A 31 12.02 -15.00 23.63
N GLY A 32 13.10 -14.25 23.37
CA GLY A 32 13.83 -14.27 22.10
C GLY A 32 13.39 -13.19 21.11
N THR A 33 12.30 -12.46 21.35
CA THR A 33 11.84 -11.36 20.51
C THR A 33 12.92 -10.28 20.40
N VAL A 34 13.26 -9.89 19.17
CA VAL A 34 14.29 -8.89 18.85
C VAL A 34 13.64 -7.56 18.49
N LEU A 35 14.03 -6.50 19.18
CA LEU A 35 13.57 -5.14 18.92
C LEU A 35 14.73 -4.30 18.39
N GLY A 36 14.52 -3.63 17.26
CA GLY A 36 15.41 -2.59 16.74
C GLY A 36 14.93 -1.23 17.22
N VAL A 37 15.80 -0.39 17.76
CA VAL A 37 15.47 0.97 18.22
C VAL A 37 16.48 1.95 17.63
N ASN A 38 16.00 3.01 17.00
CA ASN A 38 16.87 4.11 16.55
C ASN A 38 17.30 4.93 17.77
N LYS A 39 18.61 5.05 17.97
CA LYS A 39 19.16 5.83 19.10
C LYS A 39 18.80 7.32 19.09
N GLY A 40 18.43 7.85 17.93
CA GLY A 40 18.02 9.25 17.75
C GLY A 40 16.52 9.49 17.89
N SER A 41 15.69 8.43 18.00
CA SER A 41 14.24 8.56 18.06
C SER A 41 13.68 9.09 19.40
N GLY A 42 14.48 9.02 20.46
CA GLY A 42 13.99 9.29 21.83
C GLY A 42 13.25 8.11 22.47
N VAL A 43 12.88 7.10 21.72
CA VAL A 43 12.18 5.90 22.17
C VAL A 43 13.07 5.10 23.12
N LYS A 44 12.51 4.73 24.27
CA LYS A 44 13.20 3.96 25.30
C LYS A 44 12.74 2.51 25.29
N ILE A 45 13.55 1.64 25.88
CA ILE A 45 13.18 0.25 26.14
C ILE A 45 12.66 0.13 27.56
N ILE A 46 11.42 -0.30 27.69
CA ILE A 46 10.76 -0.63 28.96
C ILE A 46 10.93 -2.12 29.21
N LYS A 47 11.04 -2.50 30.49
CA LYS A 47 11.07 -3.90 30.92
C LYS A 47 9.86 -4.17 31.81
N VAL A 48 9.06 -5.15 31.41
CA VAL A 48 7.91 -5.62 32.17
C VAL A 48 7.96 -7.14 32.22
N GLU A 49 7.94 -7.74 33.42
CA GLU A 49 7.97 -9.19 33.64
C GLU A 49 9.14 -9.93 32.95
N GLY A 50 10.24 -9.21 32.74
CA GLY A 50 11.44 -9.74 32.10
C GLY A 50 11.47 -9.59 30.58
N GLU A 51 10.36 -9.20 29.95
CA GLU A 51 10.27 -8.87 28.55
C GLU A 51 10.60 -7.40 28.27
N LYS A 52 10.93 -7.09 27.03
CA LYS A 52 11.33 -5.75 26.57
C LYS A 52 10.34 -5.21 25.55
N PHE A 53 10.00 -3.94 25.69
CA PHE A 53 9.05 -3.23 24.86
C PHE A 53 9.61 -1.86 24.47
N LYS A 54 9.13 -1.31 23.37
CA LYS A 54 9.42 0.07 22.97
C LYS A 54 8.40 1.00 23.62
N ASP A 55 8.85 2.03 24.29
CA ASP A 55 8.06 3.17 24.78
C ASP A 55 7.89 4.16 23.63
N LEU A 56 6.97 3.86 22.70
CA LEU A 56 6.85 4.55 21.43
C LEU A 56 6.33 5.99 21.59
N ASN A 57 5.40 6.21 22.53
CA ASN A 57 4.89 7.54 22.85
C ASN A 57 5.70 8.25 23.95
N GLN A 58 6.77 7.65 24.42
CA GLN A 58 7.73 8.21 25.36
C GLN A 58 7.12 8.64 26.70
N ASN A 59 6.02 8.00 27.16
CA ASN A 59 5.34 8.31 28.39
C ASN A 59 5.92 7.56 29.63
N GLY A 60 6.86 6.65 29.41
CA GLY A 60 7.53 5.87 30.46
C GLY A 60 6.71 4.70 30.99
N LYS A 61 5.61 4.33 30.34
CA LYS A 61 4.73 3.21 30.68
C LYS A 61 4.58 2.28 29.50
N LEU A 62 4.23 1.03 29.76
CA LEU A 62 3.85 0.11 28.70
C LEU A 62 2.36 0.29 28.38
N ASP A 63 2.06 0.87 27.24
CA ASP A 63 0.69 0.96 26.73
C ASP A 63 0.30 -0.33 25.99
N PRO A 64 -1.00 -0.67 25.90
CA PRO A 64 -1.44 -1.87 25.20
C PRO A 64 -0.98 -1.94 23.75
N TYR A 65 -0.95 -0.85 22.99
CA TYR A 65 -0.51 -0.87 21.59
C TYR A 65 0.99 -1.17 21.41
N GLU A 66 1.79 -0.97 22.45
CA GLU A 66 3.23 -1.24 22.50
C GLU A 66 3.53 -2.68 22.93
N ASP A 67 2.56 -3.34 23.58
CA ASP A 67 2.71 -4.71 24.06
C ASP A 67 2.48 -5.71 22.92
N TRP A 68 3.57 -6.15 22.32
CA TRP A 68 3.56 -7.12 21.22
C TRP A 68 2.99 -8.50 21.58
N ARG A 69 2.73 -8.78 22.86
CA ARG A 69 2.11 -10.03 23.35
C ARG A 69 0.59 -10.02 23.17
N LEU A 70 -0.02 -8.84 23.11
CA LEU A 70 -1.47 -8.68 22.94
C LEU A 70 -1.89 -8.94 21.48
N SER A 71 -3.16 -9.22 21.31
CA SER A 71 -3.76 -9.38 19.95
C SER A 71 -3.64 -8.10 19.13
N VAL A 72 -3.67 -8.24 17.81
CA VAL A 72 -3.62 -7.09 16.90
C VAL A 72 -4.83 -6.18 17.14
N GLU A 73 -5.99 -6.74 17.41
CA GLU A 73 -7.25 -6.02 17.68
C GLU A 73 -7.15 -5.18 18.95
N GLU A 74 -6.61 -5.74 20.05
CA GLU A 74 -6.41 -5.00 21.30
C GLU A 74 -5.42 -3.84 21.10
N ARG A 75 -4.32 -4.10 20.44
CA ARG A 75 -3.29 -3.10 20.13
C ARG A 75 -3.80 -2.00 19.22
N ALA A 76 -4.52 -2.35 18.16
CA ALA A 76 -5.10 -1.39 17.23
C ALA A 76 -6.15 -0.50 17.90
N LYS A 77 -7.01 -1.09 18.74
CA LYS A 77 -8.03 -0.34 19.49
C LYS A 77 -7.42 0.67 20.45
N ASP A 78 -6.36 0.27 21.16
CA ASP A 78 -5.66 1.17 22.09
C ASP A 78 -4.96 2.29 21.33
N LEU A 79 -4.25 1.96 20.23
CA LEU A 79 -3.61 2.96 19.38
C LEU A 79 -4.62 3.98 18.83
N ALA A 80 -5.72 3.51 18.25
CA ALA A 80 -6.77 4.37 17.72
C ALA A 80 -7.34 5.34 18.78
N SER A 81 -7.47 4.89 20.03
CA SER A 81 -7.96 5.73 21.13
C SER A 81 -7.00 6.86 21.55
N LYS A 82 -5.75 6.79 21.12
CA LYS A 82 -4.69 7.76 21.43
C LYS A 82 -4.38 8.70 20.27
N MET A 83 -4.89 8.40 19.08
CA MET A 83 -4.65 9.20 17.89
C MET A 83 -5.51 10.45 17.87
N SER A 84 -4.92 11.56 17.41
CA SER A 84 -5.69 12.74 17.03
C SER A 84 -6.42 12.51 15.69
N VAL A 85 -7.36 13.40 15.37
CA VAL A 85 -8.09 13.35 14.09
C VAL A 85 -7.13 13.53 12.92
N GLU A 86 -6.13 14.43 13.07
CA GLU A 86 -5.10 14.67 12.06
C GLU A 86 -4.26 13.39 11.81
N GLN A 87 -3.88 12.68 12.87
CA GLN A 87 -3.14 11.43 12.74
C GLN A 87 -3.98 10.33 12.08
N ILE A 88 -5.28 10.27 12.37
CA ILE A 88 -6.21 9.36 11.71
C ILE A 88 -6.31 9.72 10.23
N ALA A 89 -6.49 11.01 9.90
CA ALA A 89 -6.55 11.49 8.53
C ALA A 89 -5.24 11.16 7.78
N GLY A 90 -4.07 11.41 8.38
CA GLY A 90 -2.78 11.05 7.81
C GLY A 90 -2.62 9.56 7.51
N LEU A 91 -3.16 8.66 8.37
CA LEU A 91 -3.18 7.22 8.11
C LEU A 91 -4.14 6.81 6.98
N MET A 92 -5.09 7.66 6.61
CA MET A 92 -6.00 7.42 5.49
C MET A 92 -5.42 7.91 4.16
N LEU A 93 -4.29 8.63 4.18
CA LEU A 93 -3.65 9.16 2.98
C LEU A 93 -2.59 8.19 2.43
N TYR A 94 -2.47 8.19 1.11
CA TYR A 94 -1.36 7.58 0.38
C TYR A 94 -0.44 8.67 -0.16
N SER A 95 0.88 8.42 -0.20
CA SER A 95 1.78 9.34 -0.88
C SER A 95 1.57 9.30 -2.38
N GLN A 96 1.93 10.37 -3.05
CA GLN A 96 2.18 10.30 -4.49
C GLN A 96 3.27 9.26 -4.78
N HIS A 97 3.42 8.88 -6.05
CA HIS A 97 4.47 8.00 -6.53
C HIS A 97 5.86 8.50 -6.11
N GLN A 98 6.62 7.66 -5.41
CA GLN A 98 7.95 8.03 -4.91
C GLN A 98 9.05 7.34 -5.70
N SER A 99 10.07 8.11 -6.07
CA SER A 99 11.33 7.62 -6.61
C SER A 99 12.43 7.70 -5.55
N ILE A 100 13.33 6.71 -5.50
CA ILE A 100 14.44 6.67 -4.54
C ILE A 100 15.77 6.51 -5.28
N PRO A 101 16.61 7.55 -5.30
CA PRO A 101 16.40 8.90 -4.77
C PRO A 101 15.29 9.65 -5.50
N ALA A 102 14.74 10.68 -4.85
CA ALA A 102 13.70 11.52 -5.44
C ALA A 102 14.22 12.18 -6.73
N GLY A 103 13.36 12.22 -7.75
CA GLY A 103 13.63 12.93 -8.99
C GLY A 103 13.56 14.46 -8.83
N GLU A 104 13.98 15.18 -9.85
CA GLU A 104 13.91 16.65 -9.86
C GLU A 104 12.58 17.18 -10.39
N VAL A 105 11.88 16.36 -11.17
CA VAL A 105 10.58 16.69 -11.79
C VAL A 105 9.63 15.49 -11.74
N GLY A 106 8.35 15.74 -11.90
CA GLY A 106 7.32 14.70 -11.95
C GLY A 106 6.80 14.27 -10.58
N PHE A 107 6.05 13.18 -10.57
CA PHE A 107 5.50 12.63 -9.35
C PHE A 107 6.60 12.20 -8.38
N GLY A 108 6.50 12.60 -7.11
CA GLY A 108 7.50 12.30 -6.09
C GLY A 108 8.81 13.06 -6.27
N ALA A 109 8.82 14.15 -7.04
CA ALA A 109 9.95 15.07 -7.10
C ALA A 109 10.29 15.59 -5.71
N GLY A 110 11.60 15.81 -5.47
CA GLY A 110 12.03 16.23 -4.15
C GLY A 110 13.43 16.78 -4.09
N THR A 111 13.70 17.45 -2.99
CA THR A 111 14.98 18.08 -2.68
C THR A 111 15.63 17.43 -1.46
N TYR A 112 16.90 17.73 -1.26
CA TYR A 112 17.70 17.32 -0.11
C TYR A 112 18.43 18.53 0.44
N ASN A 113 17.96 19.06 1.58
CA ASN A 113 18.37 20.36 2.10
C ASN A 113 18.20 21.47 1.06
N GLU A 114 17.00 21.54 0.48
CA GLU A 114 16.57 22.53 -0.53
C GLU A 114 17.33 22.47 -1.87
N LYS A 115 18.10 21.40 -2.13
CA LYS A 115 18.85 21.19 -3.37
C LYS A 115 18.36 19.96 -4.12
N PRO A 116 18.43 19.96 -5.45
CA PRO A 116 18.24 18.74 -6.24
C PRO A 116 19.20 17.64 -5.78
N PHE A 117 18.82 16.38 -5.97
CA PHE A 117 19.68 15.25 -5.60
C PHE A 117 21.09 15.34 -6.20
N SER A 118 21.17 15.73 -7.48
CA SER A 118 22.41 15.89 -8.23
C SER A 118 23.42 16.88 -7.60
N GLU A 119 22.94 17.87 -6.84
CA GLU A 119 23.74 18.95 -6.25
C GLU A 119 23.84 18.86 -4.72
N SER A 120 23.04 18.00 -4.10
CA SER A 120 22.90 17.96 -2.63
C SER A 120 24.04 17.28 -1.92
N GLY A 121 24.77 16.38 -2.61
CA GLY A 121 25.72 15.47 -1.98
C GLY A 121 25.09 14.42 -1.07
N ALA A 122 23.76 14.28 -1.07
CA ALA A 122 23.05 13.30 -0.28
C ALA A 122 23.30 11.87 -0.77
N GLU A 123 23.24 10.89 0.14
CA GLU A 123 23.24 9.49 -0.25
C GLU A 123 21.93 9.14 -0.98
N ALA A 124 21.99 8.20 -1.93
CA ALA A 124 20.82 7.79 -2.71
C ALA A 124 19.68 7.25 -1.83
N SER A 125 19.98 6.76 -0.65
CA SER A 125 19.03 6.25 0.33
C SER A 125 18.56 7.31 1.35
N ALA A 126 18.94 8.57 1.20
CA ALA A 126 18.47 9.63 2.09
C ALA A 126 16.97 9.89 1.90
N ILE A 127 16.31 10.34 2.95
CA ILE A 127 14.92 10.80 2.91
C ILE A 127 14.89 12.22 2.38
N SER A 128 14.09 12.50 1.34
CA SER A 128 13.95 13.84 0.78
C SER A 128 13.23 14.81 1.74
N ASP A 129 13.31 16.09 1.47
CA ASP A 129 12.64 17.10 2.28
C ASP A 129 11.12 16.94 2.23
N GLN A 130 10.56 16.61 1.04
CA GLN A 130 9.14 16.36 0.84
C GLN A 130 8.69 15.08 1.56
N GLN A 131 9.50 14.02 1.52
CA GLN A 131 9.23 12.80 2.28
C GLN A 131 9.23 13.04 3.79
N LYS A 132 10.17 13.82 4.30
CA LYS A 132 10.16 14.23 5.73
C LYS A 132 8.93 15.05 6.07
N LYS A 133 8.51 15.93 5.16
CA LYS A 133 7.32 16.77 5.35
C LYS A 133 6.08 15.91 5.50
N PHE A 134 5.74 15.09 4.50
CA PHE A 134 4.50 14.31 4.59
C PHE A 134 4.52 13.28 5.74
N LEU A 135 5.68 12.69 6.07
CA LEU A 135 5.78 11.77 7.21
C LEU A 135 5.57 12.45 8.56
N LYS A 136 5.98 13.74 8.69
CA LYS A 136 5.97 14.44 9.97
C LYS A 136 4.81 15.41 10.12
N GLU A 137 4.46 16.15 9.06
CA GLU A 137 3.46 17.22 9.12
C GLU A 137 2.07 16.71 8.76
N ASP A 138 2.00 15.75 7.81
CA ASP A 138 0.73 15.18 7.37
C ASP A 138 0.43 13.83 8.05
N ASP A 139 1.27 13.37 8.97
CA ASP A 139 1.18 12.06 9.64
C ASP A 139 0.98 10.86 8.69
N LEU A 140 1.31 11.03 7.41
CA LEU A 140 1.18 10.01 6.39
C LEU A 140 2.11 8.83 6.67
N ARG A 141 1.60 7.60 6.51
CA ARG A 141 2.36 6.37 6.74
C ARG A 141 2.31 5.40 5.56
N HIS A 142 1.42 5.59 4.58
CA HIS A 142 1.36 4.75 3.38
C HIS A 142 2.17 5.37 2.25
N VAL A 143 3.30 4.76 1.92
CA VAL A 143 4.25 5.32 0.93
C VAL A 143 4.29 4.43 -0.30
N LEU A 144 3.96 4.99 -1.47
CA LEU A 144 3.96 4.29 -2.75
C LEU A 144 5.33 4.41 -3.43
N LEU A 145 6.07 3.32 -3.49
CA LEU A 145 7.36 3.25 -4.18
C LEU A 145 7.14 2.86 -5.65
N THR A 146 7.58 3.72 -6.54
CA THR A 146 7.48 3.49 -7.99
C THR A 146 8.84 3.13 -8.58
N ALA A 147 9.86 3.92 -8.31
CA ALA A 147 11.19 3.70 -8.82
C ALA A 147 12.22 3.65 -7.70
N VAL A 148 13.15 2.69 -7.78
CA VAL A 148 14.28 2.60 -6.85
C VAL A 148 15.56 2.37 -7.62
N LYS A 149 16.64 3.02 -7.21
CA LYS A 149 17.94 2.94 -7.90
C LYS A 149 18.53 1.53 -7.87
N SER A 150 18.36 0.83 -6.76
CA SER A 150 18.78 -0.57 -6.58
C SER A 150 18.09 -1.16 -5.34
N PRO A 151 18.03 -2.49 -5.19
CA PRO A 151 17.51 -3.15 -3.99
C PRO A 151 18.22 -2.69 -2.70
N GLU A 152 19.53 -2.50 -2.74
CA GLU A 152 20.30 -2.02 -1.59
C GLU A 152 19.87 -0.61 -1.18
N VAL A 153 19.66 0.29 -2.16
CA VAL A 153 19.19 1.66 -1.89
C VAL A 153 17.78 1.62 -1.31
N ALA A 154 16.89 0.78 -1.83
CA ALA A 154 15.54 0.62 -1.30
C ALA A 154 15.56 0.16 0.16
N ALA A 155 16.32 -0.89 0.48
CA ALA A 155 16.43 -1.42 1.83
C ALA A 155 16.99 -0.38 2.82
N LYS A 156 18.04 0.34 2.43
CA LYS A 156 18.61 1.42 3.26
C LYS A 156 17.62 2.57 3.46
N TRP A 157 16.95 2.98 2.39
CA TRP A 157 15.94 4.04 2.47
C TRP A 157 14.79 3.63 3.40
N ASN A 158 14.26 2.43 3.24
CA ASN A 158 13.22 1.92 4.15
C ASN A 158 13.68 1.98 5.61
N ASN A 159 14.89 1.52 5.90
CA ASN A 159 15.42 1.58 7.25
C ASN A 159 15.52 3.01 7.78
N ASN A 160 15.88 3.97 6.92
CA ASN A 160 15.94 5.39 7.29
C ASN A 160 14.53 5.94 7.58
N VAL A 161 13.54 5.59 6.74
CA VAL A 161 12.14 5.98 6.96
C VAL A 161 11.62 5.40 8.28
N GLN A 162 11.79 4.10 8.52
CA GLN A 162 11.34 3.46 9.77
C GLN A 162 12.01 4.10 11.00
N ALA A 163 13.31 4.39 10.91
CA ALA A 163 14.03 5.06 11.98
C ALA A 163 13.55 6.51 12.22
N TYR A 164 13.12 7.18 11.16
CA TYR A 164 12.60 8.55 11.24
C TYR A 164 11.21 8.57 11.89
N VAL A 165 10.29 7.75 11.41
CA VAL A 165 8.91 7.72 11.92
C VAL A 165 8.80 7.15 13.33
N GLU A 166 9.76 6.30 13.77
CA GLU A 166 9.80 5.80 15.15
C GLU A 166 9.86 6.93 16.18
N GLY A 167 10.49 8.06 15.83
CA GLY A 167 10.58 9.22 16.71
C GLY A 167 9.40 10.20 16.60
N LEU A 168 8.38 9.91 15.80
CA LEU A 168 7.26 10.80 15.55
C LEU A 168 6.00 10.34 16.29
N GLY A 169 5.51 11.19 17.18
CA GLY A 169 4.22 11.01 17.88
C GLY A 169 4.10 9.65 18.56
N LEU A 170 3.23 8.79 18.03
CA LEU A 170 2.95 7.45 18.55
C LEU A 170 3.89 6.37 17.99
N GLY A 171 4.90 6.73 17.21
CA GLY A 171 5.88 5.79 16.65
C GLY A 171 5.29 4.81 15.63
N ILE A 172 4.22 5.18 14.93
CA ILE A 172 3.55 4.34 13.93
C ILE A 172 4.52 4.10 12.75
N PRO A 173 4.81 2.84 12.39
CA PRO A 173 5.72 2.54 11.30
C PRO A 173 5.14 2.91 9.94
N ALA A 174 6.01 3.23 8.97
CA ALA A 174 5.59 3.43 7.60
C ALA A 174 5.25 2.08 6.94
N ASN A 175 4.18 2.06 6.15
CA ASN A 175 3.78 0.96 5.30
C ASN A 175 4.16 1.29 3.85
N ASN A 176 5.30 0.76 3.41
CA ASN A 176 5.75 0.95 2.04
C ASN A 176 5.07 -0.04 1.12
N SER A 177 4.56 0.46 0.02
CA SER A 177 3.85 -0.32 -0.99
C SER A 177 4.48 -0.17 -2.37
N SER A 178 4.16 -1.06 -3.26
CA SER A 178 4.55 -0.98 -4.67
C SER A 178 3.64 -1.80 -5.55
N ASP A 179 3.52 -1.37 -6.80
CA ASP A 179 3.00 -2.20 -7.87
C ASP A 179 3.90 -3.43 -8.13
N PRO A 180 3.46 -4.42 -8.93
CA PRO A 180 4.24 -5.61 -9.19
C PRO A 180 5.67 -5.30 -9.65
N ARG A 181 6.68 -5.87 -8.99
CA ARG A 181 8.10 -5.65 -9.25
C ARG A 181 8.75 -6.78 -10.03
N ASN A 182 8.18 -7.96 -9.93
CA ASN A 182 8.76 -9.19 -10.45
C ASN A 182 8.26 -9.52 -11.86
N THR A 183 8.03 -8.53 -12.72
CA THR A 183 7.56 -8.76 -14.08
C THR A 183 8.69 -8.69 -15.09
N ALA A 184 8.66 -9.52 -16.11
CA ALA A 184 9.62 -9.51 -17.21
C ALA A 184 9.42 -8.29 -18.14
N THR A 185 8.26 -7.67 -18.09
CA THR A 185 7.92 -6.49 -18.90
C THR A 185 8.41 -5.23 -18.19
N VAL A 186 9.64 -4.83 -18.47
CA VAL A 186 10.28 -3.64 -17.87
C VAL A 186 9.67 -2.30 -18.27
N THR A 187 8.69 -2.30 -19.16
CA THR A 187 7.95 -1.11 -19.64
C THR A 187 6.57 -0.97 -19.00
N SER A 188 6.23 -1.83 -18.04
CA SER A 188 5.01 -1.65 -17.28
C SER A 188 5.06 -0.31 -16.53
N GLU A 189 3.91 0.33 -16.43
CA GLU A 189 3.68 1.71 -16.04
C GLU A 189 4.48 2.17 -14.80
N PHE A 190 4.77 1.27 -13.89
CA PHE A 190 5.42 1.60 -12.62
C PHE A 190 6.54 0.63 -12.23
N ASN A 191 7.07 -0.11 -13.18
CA ASN A 191 8.12 -1.10 -12.91
C ASN A 191 9.54 -0.55 -13.15
N ALA A 192 9.69 0.76 -13.29
CA ALA A 192 11.01 1.34 -13.47
C ALA A 192 11.86 1.09 -12.22
N GLY A 193 12.90 0.30 -12.36
CA GLY A 193 13.98 0.29 -11.39
C GLY A 193 13.89 -0.68 -10.22
N ALA A 194 13.27 -1.84 -10.37
CA ALA A 194 13.64 -2.97 -9.52
C ALA A 194 15.10 -3.39 -9.74
N GLY A 195 15.78 -2.72 -10.68
CA GLY A 195 17.21 -2.84 -10.90
C GLY A 195 17.67 -4.14 -11.58
N GLY A 196 16.73 -4.95 -12.08
CA GLY A 196 17.08 -6.22 -12.74
C GLY A 196 17.80 -7.24 -11.83
N THR A 197 17.78 -7.03 -10.52
CA THR A 197 18.47 -7.86 -9.52
C THR A 197 17.52 -8.65 -8.64
N ILE A 198 16.22 -8.58 -8.92
CA ILE A 198 15.18 -9.42 -8.34
C ILE A 198 14.69 -10.43 -9.40
N SER A 199 13.98 -11.47 -8.98
CA SER A 199 13.45 -12.47 -9.89
C SER A 199 12.47 -11.87 -10.89
N LEU A 200 12.56 -12.27 -12.15
CA LEU A 200 11.67 -11.84 -13.22
C LEU A 200 10.74 -12.99 -13.61
N TRP A 201 9.45 -12.70 -13.62
CA TRP A 201 8.38 -13.64 -13.90
C TRP A 201 7.50 -13.14 -15.04
N PRO A 202 6.80 -14.04 -15.73
CA PRO A 202 5.84 -13.65 -16.74
C PRO A 202 4.71 -12.79 -16.15
N ASP A 203 4.10 -11.97 -16.98
CA ASP A 203 2.90 -11.19 -16.60
C ASP A 203 1.69 -12.11 -16.37
N GLY A 204 0.61 -11.55 -15.81
CA GLY A 204 -0.56 -12.29 -15.37
C GLY A 204 -1.15 -13.21 -16.44
N LEU A 205 -1.31 -12.71 -17.68
CA LEU A 205 -1.88 -13.51 -18.78
C LEU A 205 -1.03 -14.75 -19.10
N ALA A 206 0.29 -14.59 -19.11
CA ALA A 206 1.21 -15.72 -19.35
C ALA A 206 1.25 -16.70 -18.16
N MET A 207 1.11 -16.21 -16.92
CA MET A 207 0.90 -17.08 -15.77
C MET A 207 -0.43 -17.82 -15.86
N GLY A 208 -1.51 -17.16 -16.26
CA GLY A 208 -2.81 -17.78 -16.50
C GLY A 208 -2.76 -18.90 -17.55
N ALA A 209 -1.98 -18.71 -18.62
CA ALA A 209 -1.78 -19.72 -19.67
C ALA A 209 -1.09 -21.01 -19.19
N THR A 210 -0.50 -21.00 -18.00
CA THR A 210 0.04 -22.23 -17.40
C THR A 210 -1.04 -23.14 -16.82
N PHE A 211 -2.22 -22.61 -16.51
CA PHE A 211 -3.30 -23.32 -15.78
C PHE A 211 -2.82 -23.94 -14.46
N ASP A 212 -1.76 -23.42 -13.85
CA ASP A 212 -1.14 -23.96 -12.64
C ASP A 212 -1.15 -22.97 -11.48
N PRO A 213 -2.18 -22.98 -10.61
CA PRO A 213 -2.22 -22.15 -9.42
C PRO A 213 -1.06 -22.40 -8.43
N ALA A 214 -0.50 -23.63 -8.42
CA ALA A 214 0.62 -23.92 -7.53
C ALA A 214 1.88 -23.17 -7.94
N LEU A 215 2.11 -23.00 -9.25
CA LEU A 215 3.20 -22.17 -9.78
C LEU A 215 2.99 -20.69 -9.39
N VAL A 216 1.76 -20.19 -9.46
CA VAL A 216 1.44 -18.80 -9.07
C VAL A 216 1.66 -18.59 -7.57
N LYS A 217 1.31 -19.59 -6.75
CA LYS A 217 1.62 -19.55 -5.31
C LYS A 217 3.11 -19.49 -5.05
N GLN A 218 3.90 -20.32 -5.72
CA GLN A 218 5.36 -20.33 -5.63
C GLN A 218 5.96 -18.98 -6.03
N PHE A 219 5.43 -18.37 -7.09
CA PHE A 219 5.78 -16.99 -7.46
C PHE A 219 5.54 -16.04 -6.30
N GLY A 220 4.34 -16.07 -5.70
CA GLY A 220 3.98 -15.19 -4.58
C GLY A 220 4.92 -15.34 -3.38
N GLU A 221 5.28 -16.58 -3.03
CA GLU A 221 6.21 -16.88 -1.93
C GLU A 221 7.63 -16.33 -2.20
N MET A 222 8.08 -16.34 -3.45
CA MET A 222 9.38 -15.78 -3.83
C MET A 222 9.34 -14.25 -3.86
N ALA A 223 8.32 -13.68 -4.51
CA ALA A 223 8.15 -12.23 -4.62
C ALA A 223 7.97 -11.56 -3.24
N ALA A 224 7.23 -12.18 -2.33
CA ALA A 224 7.06 -11.68 -0.97
C ALA A 224 8.40 -11.52 -0.24
N LYS A 225 9.30 -12.50 -0.33
CA LYS A 225 10.64 -12.42 0.26
C LYS A 225 11.45 -11.27 -0.32
N GLU A 226 11.39 -11.08 -1.64
CA GLU A 226 12.08 -9.99 -2.32
C GLU A 226 11.48 -8.63 -1.95
N TYR A 227 10.16 -8.52 -1.86
CA TYR A 227 9.48 -7.31 -1.38
C TYR A 227 9.93 -6.95 0.05
N ARG A 228 9.96 -7.93 0.95
CA ARG A 228 10.45 -7.71 2.32
C ARG A 228 11.90 -7.28 2.35
N ALA A 229 12.75 -7.84 1.50
CA ALA A 229 14.15 -7.45 1.35
C ALA A 229 14.31 -6.00 0.85
N LEU A 230 13.39 -5.53 0.01
CA LEU A 230 13.32 -4.15 -0.45
C LEU A 230 12.72 -3.18 0.60
N GLY A 231 12.11 -3.72 1.65
CA GLY A 231 11.38 -2.94 2.66
C GLY A 231 9.95 -2.62 2.27
N ILE A 232 9.38 -3.34 1.31
CA ILE A 232 7.99 -3.21 0.87
C ILE A 232 7.14 -4.18 1.68
N THR A 233 6.05 -3.68 2.26
CA THR A 233 5.15 -4.45 3.14
C THR A 233 3.75 -4.64 2.56
N THR A 234 3.43 -3.93 1.48
CA THR A 234 2.16 -4.05 0.78
C THR A 234 2.40 -4.11 -0.72
N ALA A 235 1.85 -5.11 -1.38
CA ALA A 235 1.81 -5.26 -2.83
C ALA A 235 0.47 -4.76 -3.35
N LEU A 236 0.48 -3.80 -4.29
CA LEU A 236 -0.72 -3.35 -5.00
C LEU A 236 -1.07 -4.37 -6.10
N SER A 237 -1.27 -5.59 -5.67
CA SER A 237 -1.50 -6.77 -6.51
C SER A 237 -2.10 -7.93 -5.71
N PRO A 238 -2.65 -8.95 -6.35
CA PRO A 238 -2.78 -9.14 -7.80
C PRO A 238 -3.92 -8.35 -8.44
N GLN A 239 -3.82 -8.18 -9.76
CA GLN A 239 -4.93 -7.75 -10.59
C GLN A 239 -5.76 -8.98 -10.94
N ILE A 240 -6.96 -9.12 -10.33
CA ILE A 240 -7.86 -10.27 -10.49
C ILE A 240 -9.13 -9.91 -11.29
N ASP A 241 -9.01 -8.91 -12.12
CA ASP A 241 -10.01 -8.56 -13.13
C ASP A 241 -10.17 -9.68 -14.16
N LEU A 242 -11.34 -9.81 -14.76
CA LEU A 242 -11.54 -10.71 -15.90
C LEU A 242 -11.13 -10.02 -17.21
N GLY A 243 -10.35 -10.69 -18.04
CA GLY A 243 -9.94 -10.19 -19.34
C GLY A 243 -11.04 -10.28 -20.39
N THR A 244 -12.22 -9.72 -20.13
CA THR A 244 -13.39 -9.82 -21.02
C THR A 244 -13.38 -8.84 -22.18
N GLU A 245 -12.59 -7.78 -22.09
CA GLU A 245 -12.41 -6.80 -23.18
C GLU A 245 -10.95 -6.83 -23.68
N PRO A 246 -10.68 -7.52 -24.81
CA PRO A 246 -9.31 -7.73 -25.28
C PRO A 246 -8.60 -6.46 -25.79
N ARG A 247 -9.34 -5.36 -26.03
CA ARG A 247 -8.77 -4.09 -26.44
C ARG A 247 -8.26 -3.25 -25.25
N TRP A 248 -8.60 -3.66 -24.03
CA TRP A 248 -8.10 -3.01 -22.82
C TRP A 248 -6.59 -3.19 -22.69
N TYR A 249 -5.83 -2.10 -22.61
CA TYR A 249 -4.37 -2.19 -22.62
C TYR A 249 -3.76 -2.92 -21.42
N ARG A 250 -4.51 -3.04 -20.30
CA ARG A 250 -4.09 -3.77 -19.10
C ARG A 250 -4.40 -5.26 -19.13
N ILE A 251 -4.85 -5.77 -20.28
CA ILE A 251 -5.19 -7.19 -20.46
C ILE A 251 -4.02 -8.13 -20.12
N ALA A 252 -2.78 -7.69 -20.34
CA ALA A 252 -1.58 -8.49 -20.05
C ALA A 252 -1.40 -8.79 -18.55
N TYR A 253 -2.00 -7.98 -17.66
CA TYR A 253 -1.83 -8.10 -16.22
C TYR A 253 -2.90 -8.97 -15.56
N VAL A 254 -3.95 -9.36 -16.26
CA VAL A 254 -4.99 -10.27 -15.77
C VAL A 254 -4.63 -11.73 -16.11
N PHE A 255 -5.15 -12.69 -15.34
CA PHE A 255 -4.83 -14.09 -15.58
C PHE A 255 -5.61 -14.71 -16.75
N SER A 256 -6.87 -14.32 -16.94
CA SER A 256 -7.78 -14.90 -17.94
C SER A 256 -9.09 -14.13 -18.02
N GLU A 257 -9.93 -14.53 -18.98
CA GLU A 257 -11.36 -14.17 -19.06
C GLU A 257 -12.25 -15.12 -18.23
N SER A 258 -11.72 -16.29 -17.85
CA SER A 258 -12.46 -17.30 -17.10
C SER A 258 -12.55 -16.97 -15.61
N PRO A 259 -13.75 -16.75 -15.04
CA PRO A 259 -13.91 -16.47 -13.62
C PRO A 259 -13.29 -17.53 -12.71
N GLU A 260 -13.40 -18.80 -13.07
CA GLU A 260 -12.88 -19.92 -12.29
C GLU A 260 -11.34 -19.95 -12.29
N LEU A 261 -10.72 -19.67 -13.44
CA LEU A 261 -9.27 -19.64 -13.53
C LEU A 261 -8.70 -18.43 -12.79
N VAL A 262 -9.29 -17.24 -12.98
CA VAL A 262 -8.84 -16.02 -12.29
C VAL A 262 -9.02 -16.15 -10.78
N LYS A 263 -10.12 -16.74 -10.32
CA LYS A 263 -10.36 -17.07 -8.91
C LYS A 263 -9.23 -17.95 -8.35
N ALA A 264 -8.89 -19.03 -9.06
CA ALA A 264 -7.87 -19.98 -8.59
C ALA A 264 -6.47 -19.34 -8.58
N MET A 265 -6.11 -18.62 -9.64
CA MET A 265 -4.81 -17.95 -9.76
C MET A 265 -4.68 -16.79 -8.76
N GLY A 266 -5.69 -15.94 -8.64
CA GLY A 266 -5.71 -14.82 -7.71
C GLY A 266 -5.62 -15.27 -6.26
N LYS A 267 -6.37 -16.31 -5.89
CA LYS A 267 -6.29 -16.94 -4.57
C LYS A 267 -4.87 -17.44 -4.28
N ALA A 268 -4.28 -18.16 -5.21
CA ALA A 268 -2.93 -18.72 -5.08
C ALA A 268 -1.86 -17.62 -4.94
N TYR A 269 -2.00 -16.54 -5.71
CA TYR A 269 -1.12 -15.37 -5.61
C TYR A 269 -1.16 -14.75 -4.20
N VAL A 270 -2.37 -14.45 -3.70
CA VAL A 270 -2.55 -13.87 -2.37
C VAL A 270 -2.04 -14.81 -1.26
N GLU A 271 -2.30 -16.10 -1.39
CA GLU A 271 -1.76 -17.13 -0.48
C GLU A 271 -0.23 -17.09 -0.43
N GLY A 272 0.44 -16.96 -1.58
CA GLY A 272 1.89 -16.88 -1.65
C GLY A 272 2.45 -15.62 -1.00
N PHE A 273 1.82 -14.48 -1.22
CA PHE A 273 2.26 -13.20 -0.66
C PHE A 273 2.02 -13.09 0.86
N GLN A 274 0.88 -13.57 1.36
CA GLN A 274 0.47 -13.31 2.74
C GLN A 274 0.83 -14.43 3.71
N ASN A 275 0.72 -15.69 3.30
CA ASN A 275 0.94 -16.80 4.20
C ASN A 275 2.41 -17.19 4.27
N SER A 276 3.10 -16.83 5.34
CA SER A 276 4.36 -17.45 5.71
C SER A 276 4.11 -18.89 6.09
N GLY A 277 4.80 -19.82 5.50
CA GLY A 277 4.77 -21.27 5.71
C GLY A 277 4.11 -21.84 6.97
N LYS A 278 4.51 -23.04 7.41
CA LYS A 278 3.85 -23.75 8.52
C LYS A 278 4.07 -23.10 9.89
N ASP A 279 5.14 -22.34 10.04
CA ASP A 279 5.58 -21.74 11.30
C ASP A 279 5.46 -20.21 11.21
N ALA A 280 4.20 -19.72 11.12
CA ALA A 280 3.93 -18.29 11.11
C ALA A 280 4.42 -17.67 12.43
N GLU A 281 5.46 -16.85 12.37
CA GLU A 281 6.15 -16.28 13.53
C GLU A 281 5.33 -15.19 14.22
N ILE A 282 4.34 -14.61 13.52
CA ILE A 282 3.53 -13.53 14.06
C ILE A 282 2.20 -14.09 14.56
N ASN A 283 1.26 -14.38 13.70
CA ASN A 283 -0.04 -14.97 14.07
C ASN A 283 -0.84 -15.35 12.81
N ASN A 284 -1.68 -16.39 12.92
CA ASN A 284 -2.70 -16.73 11.93
C ASN A 284 -2.21 -16.74 10.47
N GLY A 285 -1.05 -17.33 10.20
CA GLY A 285 -0.46 -17.38 8.86
C GLY A 285 0.43 -16.20 8.51
N TRP A 286 0.41 -15.12 9.26
CA TRP A 286 1.31 -14.00 9.10
C TRP A 286 2.69 -14.29 9.69
N GLY A 287 3.74 -13.88 8.98
CA GLY A 287 5.12 -14.01 9.40
C GLY A 287 5.99 -12.88 8.87
N TYR A 288 7.29 -12.94 9.16
CA TYR A 288 8.25 -11.89 8.74
C TYR A 288 8.43 -11.79 7.23
N GLU A 289 8.14 -12.85 6.50
CA GLU A 289 8.17 -12.85 5.03
C GLU A 289 6.83 -12.45 4.40
N SER A 290 5.77 -12.29 5.18
CA SER A 290 4.45 -11.91 4.68
C SER A 290 4.44 -10.47 4.14
N VAL A 291 3.72 -10.29 3.03
CA VAL A 291 3.42 -9.01 2.41
C VAL A 291 1.91 -8.90 2.25
N ASN A 292 1.33 -7.78 2.66
CA ASN A 292 -0.09 -7.52 2.44
C ASN A 292 -0.41 -7.51 0.95
N ALA A 293 -1.40 -8.26 0.53
CA ALA A 293 -1.90 -8.21 -0.84
C ALA A 293 -3.11 -7.28 -0.92
N MET A 294 -3.07 -6.37 -1.90
CA MET A 294 -4.17 -5.47 -2.24
C MET A 294 -4.75 -5.90 -3.58
N VAL A 295 -5.82 -6.69 -3.53
CA VAL A 295 -6.44 -7.18 -4.75
C VAL A 295 -7.19 -6.09 -5.47
N LYS A 296 -7.12 -6.10 -6.80
CA LYS A 296 -7.68 -5.05 -7.63
C LYS A 296 -8.25 -5.60 -8.94
N HIS A 297 -9.23 -4.93 -9.51
CA HIS A 297 -9.89 -3.67 -9.10
C HIS A 297 -11.37 -3.96 -8.83
N TRP A 298 -11.79 -3.79 -7.61
CA TRP A 298 -13.19 -4.07 -7.19
C TRP A 298 -14.18 -3.10 -7.86
N PRO A 299 -15.32 -3.56 -8.36
CA PRO A 299 -15.87 -4.92 -8.42
C PRO A 299 -15.48 -5.69 -9.70
N GLY A 300 -14.49 -5.27 -10.43
CA GLY A 300 -13.94 -5.85 -11.66
C GLY A 300 -13.65 -4.77 -12.69
N GLY A 301 -12.38 -4.57 -13.03
CA GLY A 301 -11.92 -3.56 -14.00
C GLY A 301 -11.93 -4.03 -15.47
N GLY A 302 -12.25 -5.31 -15.72
CA GLY A 302 -12.15 -5.88 -17.07
C GLY A 302 -13.22 -5.47 -18.08
N PRO A 303 -14.47 -5.14 -17.69
CA PRO A 303 -15.56 -4.88 -18.65
C PRO A 303 -15.57 -3.41 -19.12
N GLU A 304 -14.41 -2.86 -19.42
CA GLU A 304 -14.24 -1.50 -19.91
C GLU A 304 -14.96 -1.26 -21.24
N GLU A 305 -15.82 -0.25 -21.32
CA GLU A 305 -16.56 0.05 -22.54
C GLU A 305 -15.63 0.34 -23.73
N GLY A 306 -15.61 -0.56 -24.70
CA GLY A 306 -14.76 -0.43 -25.88
C GLY A 306 -13.26 -0.49 -25.59
N GLY A 307 -12.84 -1.06 -24.47
CA GLY A 307 -11.44 -1.16 -24.05
C GLY A 307 -10.81 0.13 -23.54
N ARG A 308 -11.64 1.15 -23.30
CA ARG A 308 -11.17 2.45 -22.79
C ARG A 308 -10.94 2.34 -21.29
N ASP A 309 -9.74 2.61 -20.87
CA ASP A 309 -9.34 2.42 -19.48
C ASP A 309 -9.83 3.54 -18.56
N GLY A 310 -10.23 3.18 -17.34
CA GLY A 310 -10.77 4.06 -16.31
C GLY A 310 -9.84 5.16 -15.83
N HIS A 311 -8.54 5.12 -16.17
CA HIS A 311 -7.61 6.22 -15.89
C HIS A 311 -7.87 7.46 -16.78
N TRP A 312 -8.73 7.35 -17.78
CA TRP A 312 -8.99 8.40 -18.75
C TRP A 312 -10.49 8.76 -18.78
N ALA A 313 -10.83 10.01 -18.93
CA ALA A 313 -12.21 10.48 -18.97
C ALA A 313 -13.10 9.72 -19.96
N MET A 314 -12.52 9.24 -21.06
CA MET A 314 -13.21 8.47 -22.10
C MET A 314 -13.52 7.02 -21.67
N GLY A 315 -12.93 6.52 -20.60
CA GLY A 315 -13.06 5.14 -20.08
C GLY A 315 -13.88 5.06 -18.79
N LYS A 316 -14.82 5.97 -18.57
CA LYS A 316 -15.53 6.06 -17.30
C LYS A 316 -16.50 4.92 -16.99
N PHE A 317 -16.92 4.13 -17.98
CA PHE A 317 -17.92 3.09 -17.78
C PHE A 317 -17.37 1.68 -17.89
N ALA A 318 -17.68 0.88 -16.88
CA ALA A 318 -17.66 -0.57 -16.95
C ALA A 318 -19.07 -1.05 -17.32
N VAL A 319 -19.19 -1.86 -18.39
CA VAL A 319 -20.49 -2.28 -18.96
C VAL A 319 -20.61 -3.79 -18.99
N TYR A 320 -21.81 -4.28 -18.77
CA TYR A 320 -22.08 -5.71 -18.61
C TYR A 320 -23.18 -6.20 -19.59
N PRO A 321 -22.91 -6.19 -20.91
CA PRO A 321 -23.93 -6.48 -21.91
C PRO A 321 -24.48 -7.90 -21.83
N GLY A 322 -23.75 -8.83 -21.21
CA GLY A 322 -24.18 -10.20 -20.96
C GLY A 322 -24.80 -10.43 -19.58
N ASP A 323 -25.08 -9.37 -18.82
CA ASP A 323 -25.55 -9.43 -17.44
C ASP A 323 -24.61 -10.27 -16.53
N ASN A 324 -23.32 -10.20 -16.80
CA ASN A 324 -22.29 -11.02 -16.17
C ASN A 324 -21.54 -10.32 -15.02
N PHE A 325 -22.13 -9.32 -14.41
CA PHE A 325 -21.53 -8.59 -13.27
C PHE A 325 -21.07 -9.53 -12.15
N ASN A 326 -21.88 -10.56 -11.85
CA ASN A 326 -21.55 -11.53 -10.82
C ASN A 326 -20.32 -12.38 -11.14
N ASP A 327 -20.00 -12.60 -12.42
CA ASP A 327 -18.77 -13.28 -12.81
C ASP A 327 -17.53 -12.44 -12.51
N HIS A 328 -17.62 -11.12 -12.70
CA HIS A 328 -16.52 -10.19 -12.43
C HIS A 328 -16.19 -10.09 -10.94
N ILE A 329 -17.17 -10.19 -10.05
CA ILE A 329 -16.91 -10.16 -8.59
C ILE A 329 -16.46 -11.50 -8.01
N LYS A 330 -16.65 -12.60 -8.72
CA LYS A 330 -16.36 -13.95 -8.25
C LYS A 330 -14.90 -14.19 -7.85
N PRO A 331 -13.87 -13.72 -8.59
CA PRO A 331 -12.48 -13.83 -8.16
C PRO A 331 -12.21 -13.23 -6.79
N PHE A 332 -12.88 -12.15 -6.44
CA PHE A 332 -12.79 -11.51 -5.13
C PHE A 332 -13.51 -12.33 -4.08
N THR A 333 -14.81 -12.55 -4.24
CA THR A 333 -15.72 -13.07 -3.21
C THR A 333 -15.54 -14.55 -2.91
N GLU A 334 -15.12 -15.35 -3.89
CA GLU A 334 -14.89 -16.79 -3.76
C GLU A 334 -13.41 -17.17 -3.77
N GLY A 335 -12.53 -16.24 -4.19
CA GLY A 335 -11.08 -16.41 -4.25
C GLY A 335 -10.37 -15.64 -3.16
N ALA A 336 -10.10 -14.38 -3.42
CA ALA A 336 -9.23 -13.54 -2.57
C ALA A 336 -9.80 -13.27 -1.16
N PHE A 337 -11.12 -13.30 -0.98
CA PHE A 337 -11.75 -13.13 0.34
C PHE A 337 -11.96 -14.47 1.07
N LYS A 338 -11.54 -15.59 0.49
CA LYS A 338 -11.69 -16.95 1.05
C LYS A 338 -10.41 -17.76 0.85
N LEU A 339 -9.34 -17.34 1.53
CA LEU A 339 -8.06 -18.04 1.51
C LEU A 339 -8.12 -19.31 2.37
N ASP A 340 -7.36 -20.34 1.99
CA ASP A 340 -7.23 -21.58 2.77
C ASP A 340 -6.25 -21.36 3.93
N GLY A 341 -5.23 -20.54 3.73
CA GLY A 341 -4.22 -20.22 4.74
C GLY A 341 -4.74 -19.46 5.94
N GLY A 342 -3.87 -19.26 6.92
CA GLY A 342 -4.23 -18.64 8.19
C GLY A 342 -4.71 -17.20 8.08
N THR A 343 -4.25 -16.44 7.07
CA THR A 343 -4.63 -15.03 6.86
C THR A 343 -6.07 -14.84 6.39
N LYS A 344 -6.71 -15.89 5.89
CA LYS A 344 -8.13 -16.02 5.55
C LYS A 344 -8.67 -15.17 4.41
N LYS A 345 -8.15 -13.97 4.17
CA LYS A 345 -8.57 -13.04 3.13
C LYS A 345 -7.43 -12.11 2.73
N ALA A 346 -7.54 -11.51 1.55
CA ALA A 346 -6.65 -10.43 1.15
C ALA A 346 -6.71 -9.27 2.14
N ALA A 347 -5.55 -8.69 2.46
CA ALA A 347 -5.45 -7.63 3.46
C ALA A 347 -6.14 -6.34 3.02
N ALA A 348 -6.11 -6.06 1.73
CA ALA A 348 -6.70 -4.85 1.15
C ALA A 348 -7.40 -5.14 -0.18
N VAL A 349 -8.29 -4.25 -0.56
CA VAL A 349 -8.95 -4.21 -1.86
C VAL A 349 -8.91 -2.78 -2.41
N MET A 350 -8.69 -2.67 -3.71
CA MET A 350 -8.70 -1.39 -4.40
C MET A 350 -9.92 -1.33 -5.34
N PRO A 351 -10.87 -0.41 -5.10
CA PRO A 351 -11.95 -0.12 -6.05
C PRO A 351 -11.38 0.49 -7.33
N TYR A 352 -12.01 0.18 -8.47
CA TYR A 352 -11.62 0.78 -9.72
C TYR A 352 -12.28 2.14 -9.95
N TYR A 353 -11.69 2.96 -10.81
CA TYR A 353 -12.19 4.32 -11.09
C TYR A 353 -13.55 4.36 -11.78
N THR A 354 -13.84 3.32 -12.57
CA THR A 354 -15.01 3.28 -13.44
C THR A 354 -16.30 3.27 -12.66
N ILE A 355 -17.35 3.67 -13.36
CA ILE A 355 -18.74 3.52 -12.96
C ILE A 355 -19.20 2.14 -13.41
N SER A 356 -19.62 1.27 -12.50
CA SER A 356 -20.32 0.02 -12.85
C SER A 356 -21.73 0.36 -13.33
N PHE A 357 -21.85 0.62 -14.63
CA PHE A 357 -23.03 1.24 -15.24
C PHE A 357 -24.29 0.35 -15.05
N ASP A 358 -25.38 0.97 -14.58
CA ASP A 358 -26.65 0.33 -14.27
C ASP A 358 -26.55 -0.90 -13.34
N ARG A 359 -25.67 -0.83 -12.32
CA ARG A 359 -25.53 -1.91 -11.33
C ARG A 359 -25.98 -1.54 -9.94
N ASP A 360 -26.32 -0.29 -9.67
CA ASP A 360 -26.87 0.15 -8.40
C ASP A 360 -28.41 0.05 -8.40
N ASP A 361 -28.89 -1.11 -7.99
CA ASP A 361 -30.34 -1.39 -7.91
C ASP A 361 -31.02 -0.77 -6.66
N ILE A 362 -30.24 -0.15 -5.75
CA ILE A 362 -30.78 0.37 -4.49
C ILE A 362 -30.94 1.89 -4.56
N TYR A 363 -29.89 2.59 -4.93
CA TYR A 363 -29.84 4.07 -4.92
C TYR A 363 -30.01 4.65 -6.33
N ASN A 364 -29.82 3.81 -7.35
CA ASN A 364 -29.86 4.20 -8.77
C ASN A 364 -28.85 5.31 -9.11
N GLU A 365 -27.64 5.20 -8.50
CA GLU A 365 -26.55 6.13 -8.69
C GLU A 365 -25.53 5.57 -9.69
N ASN A 366 -25.12 6.39 -10.66
CA ASN A 366 -24.03 6.07 -11.58
C ASN A 366 -22.80 6.89 -11.18
N VAL A 367 -22.13 6.48 -10.12
CA VAL A 367 -20.93 7.11 -9.58
C VAL A 367 -19.74 6.15 -9.62
N GLY A 368 -18.51 6.68 -9.60
CA GLY A 368 -17.30 5.86 -9.57
C GLY A 368 -17.34 4.82 -8.45
N ASN A 369 -16.82 3.62 -8.71
CA ASN A 369 -16.94 2.49 -7.79
C ASN A 369 -16.45 2.80 -6.37
N GLY A 370 -15.39 3.61 -6.22
CA GLY A 370 -14.85 4.02 -4.92
C GLY A 370 -15.80 4.93 -4.12
N PHE A 371 -16.75 5.58 -4.79
CA PHE A 371 -17.71 6.51 -4.19
C PHE A 371 -19.12 5.90 -4.07
N SER A 372 -19.37 4.78 -4.72
CA SER A 372 -20.68 4.14 -4.71
C SER A 372 -20.95 3.49 -3.36
N LYS A 373 -21.98 3.97 -2.67
CA LYS A 373 -22.47 3.33 -1.46
C LYS A 373 -22.89 1.89 -1.70
N TYR A 374 -23.54 1.64 -2.85
CA TYR A 374 -23.92 0.28 -3.24
C TYR A 374 -22.70 -0.64 -3.37
N ILE A 375 -21.68 -0.23 -4.14
CA ILE A 375 -20.50 -1.05 -4.42
C ILE A 375 -19.64 -1.27 -3.16
N ILE A 376 -19.47 -0.24 -2.32
CA ILE A 376 -18.59 -0.30 -1.15
C ILE A 376 -19.34 -0.78 0.10
N THR A 377 -20.47 -0.20 0.43
CA THR A 377 -21.16 -0.55 1.68
C THR A 377 -22.03 -1.77 1.50
N GLU A 378 -23.02 -1.70 0.64
CA GLU A 378 -24.04 -2.76 0.53
C GLU A 378 -23.44 -4.07 -0.02
N LEU A 379 -22.59 -3.95 -1.06
CA LEU A 379 -22.04 -5.13 -1.72
C LEU A 379 -20.79 -5.65 -0.98
N LEU A 380 -19.76 -4.83 -0.87
CA LEU A 380 -18.47 -5.27 -0.33
C LEU A 380 -18.54 -5.55 1.17
N ARG A 381 -19.05 -4.58 1.96
CA ARG A 381 -19.09 -4.69 3.42
C ARG A 381 -20.21 -5.58 3.91
N ASP A 382 -21.46 -5.29 3.53
CA ASP A 382 -22.63 -5.95 4.13
C ASP A 382 -22.90 -7.31 3.52
N LYS A 383 -22.98 -7.42 2.19
CA LYS A 383 -23.29 -8.68 1.52
C LYS A 383 -22.16 -9.70 1.59
N TYR A 384 -20.92 -9.28 1.33
CA TYR A 384 -19.77 -10.17 1.31
C TYR A 384 -18.93 -10.16 2.59
N GLY A 385 -19.23 -9.28 3.54
CA GLY A 385 -18.59 -9.25 4.86
C GLY A 385 -17.09 -8.94 4.81
N TYR A 386 -16.63 -8.23 3.79
CA TYR A 386 -15.22 -7.89 3.68
C TYR A 386 -14.88 -6.74 4.65
N ASP A 387 -14.04 -7.02 5.63
CA ASP A 387 -13.63 -6.11 6.69
C ASP A 387 -12.15 -5.65 6.57
N GLY A 388 -11.46 -6.00 5.46
CA GLY A 388 -10.13 -5.54 5.16
C GLY A 388 -10.07 -4.06 4.76
N VAL A 389 -8.87 -3.56 4.47
CA VAL A 389 -8.67 -2.18 4.05
C VAL A 389 -9.26 -1.95 2.66
N VAL A 390 -10.00 -0.86 2.49
CA VAL A 390 -10.38 -0.32 1.17
C VAL A 390 -9.44 0.83 0.87
N CYS A 391 -8.63 0.70 -0.15
CA CYS A 391 -7.72 1.73 -0.62
C CYS A 391 -8.23 2.24 -1.96
N THR A 392 -8.80 3.44 -1.97
CA THR A 392 -9.16 4.09 -3.22
C THR A 392 -7.88 4.62 -3.87
N GLU A 393 -7.73 4.45 -5.15
CA GLU A 393 -6.69 5.16 -5.89
C GLU A 393 -7.09 6.63 -5.96
N ASP A 394 -6.36 7.49 -5.23
CA ASP A 394 -6.60 8.93 -5.29
C ASP A 394 -5.99 9.52 -6.54
N ARG A 395 -6.80 9.56 -7.58
CA ARG A 395 -6.71 10.63 -8.54
C ARG A 395 -8.04 11.41 -8.49
N CYS A 396 -8.36 11.98 -7.36
CA CYS A 396 -9.15 13.21 -7.31
C CYS A 396 -8.31 14.33 -7.94
N ASN A 397 -7.75 14.04 -9.09
CA ASN A 397 -7.07 15.03 -9.88
C ASN A 397 -8.11 15.56 -10.85
N THR A 398 -8.77 16.60 -10.42
CA THR A 398 -9.33 17.74 -11.15
C THR A 398 -10.05 17.49 -12.49
N ASN A 399 -9.94 16.33 -13.16
CA ASN A 399 -10.56 16.15 -14.47
C ASN A 399 -11.07 14.74 -14.79
N PHE A 400 -10.88 13.69 -13.97
CA PHE A 400 -11.00 12.34 -14.53
C PHE A 400 -11.80 11.29 -13.79
N SER A 401 -12.09 11.40 -12.50
CA SER A 401 -12.68 10.26 -11.77
C SER A 401 -13.95 10.57 -10.98
N CYS A 402 -14.35 11.80 -10.91
CA CYS A 402 -15.58 12.18 -10.23
C CYS A 402 -16.62 12.59 -11.28
N THR A 403 -17.18 11.62 -11.99
CA THR A 403 -18.25 11.94 -12.93
C THR A 403 -19.58 11.45 -12.40
N HIS A 404 -20.34 12.36 -11.86
CA HIS A 404 -21.80 12.30 -11.92
C HIS A 404 -22.22 12.31 -13.40
N GLU A 405 -23.35 11.70 -13.76
CA GLU A 405 -23.82 11.58 -15.15
C GLU A 405 -23.94 12.93 -15.88
N GLU A 406 -24.01 14.05 -15.14
CA GLU A 406 -24.11 15.42 -15.67
C GLU A 406 -22.85 16.26 -15.43
N GLY A 407 -21.80 15.68 -14.84
CA GLY A 407 -20.67 16.45 -14.33
C GLY A 407 -19.48 16.57 -15.25
N PHE A 408 -19.59 17.29 -16.35
CA PHE A 408 -18.49 18.18 -16.71
C PHE A 408 -18.56 19.36 -15.75
N LEU A 409 -17.53 19.53 -14.94
CA LEU A 409 -17.39 20.70 -14.13
C LEU A 409 -17.40 21.92 -15.05
N ASP A 410 -18.44 22.71 -14.99
CA ASP A 410 -18.35 24.11 -15.38
C ASP A 410 -17.28 24.76 -14.50
N GLU A 411 -16.44 25.56 -15.11
CA GLU A 411 -15.31 26.21 -14.47
C GLU A 411 -15.76 26.85 -13.14
N GLY A 412 -15.37 26.27 -12.00
CA GLY A 412 -15.55 26.89 -10.67
C GLY A 412 -16.36 26.14 -9.63
N ASN A 413 -16.95 24.96 -9.91
CA ASN A 413 -17.66 24.19 -8.88
C ASN A 413 -17.02 22.81 -8.68
N LEU A 414 -16.38 22.60 -7.54
CA LEU A 414 -15.98 21.29 -7.06
C LEU A 414 -17.22 20.56 -6.53
N ASP A 415 -17.61 19.47 -7.20
CA ASP A 415 -18.68 18.63 -6.71
C ASP A 415 -18.13 17.73 -5.58
N TRP A 416 -18.69 17.87 -4.39
CA TRP A 416 -18.32 17.17 -3.16
C TRP A 416 -18.53 15.65 -3.19
N THR A 417 -19.09 15.12 -4.28
CA THR A 417 -19.25 13.67 -4.47
C THR A 417 -17.89 12.94 -4.62
N CYS A 418 -16.79 13.67 -4.68
CA CYS A 418 -15.44 13.13 -4.86
C CYS A 418 -14.71 12.76 -3.55
N VAL A 419 -15.30 13.00 -2.39
CA VAL A 419 -14.68 12.63 -1.11
C VAL A 419 -14.98 11.16 -0.82
N PRO A 420 -13.97 10.30 -0.61
CA PRO A 420 -14.21 8.90 -0.31
C PRO A 420 -15.17 8.74 0.88
N PRO A 421 -16.19 7.87 0.80
CA PRO A 421 -17.11 7.62 1.90
C PRO A 421 -16.42 7.29 3.23
N ALA A 422 -15.26 6.66 3.18
CA ALA A 422 -14.43 6.39 4.34
C ALA A 422 -13.93 7.68 5.04
N LEU A 423 -13.58 8.72 4.28
CA LEU A 423 -13.19 10.03 4.81
C LEU A 423 -14.39 10.75 5.41
N ILE A 424 -15.55 10.71 4.74
CA ILE A 424 -16.81 11.27 5.26
C ILE A 424 -17.20 10.56 6.56
N THR A 425 -17.14 9.24 6.60
CA THR A 425 -17.48 8.45 7.79
C THR A 425 -16.51 8.73 8.95
N ALA A 426 -15.22 8.86 8.67
CA ALA A 426 -14.22 9.19 9.70
C ALA A 426 -14.40 10.61 10.23
N ALA A 427 -14.66 11.58 9.37
CA ALA A 427 -14.96 12.96 9.75
C ALA A 427 -16.25 13.06 10.57
N SER A 428 -17.31 12.37 10.16
CA SER A 428 -18.59 12.31 10.90
C SER A 428 -18.44 11.62 12.25
N ALA A 429 -17.66 10.54 12.33
CA ALA A 429 -17.40 9.83 13.58
C ALA A 429 -16.56 10.68 14.56
N ALA A 430 -15.65 11.49 14.03
CA ALA A 430 -14.79 12.37 14.83
C ALA A 430 -15.54 13.61 15.37
N SER A 431 -16.50 14.15 14.60
CA SER A 431 -17.26 15.33 15.00
C SER A 431 -18.39 15.04 16.02
N GLY A 432 -18.78 13.79 16.20
CA GLY A 432 -19.86 13.39 17.12
C GLY A 432 -21.26 13.88 16.71
N ASN A 433 -21.39 14.60 15.62
CA ASN A 433 -22.63 15.13 15.09
C ASN A 433 -22.81 14.67 13.66
N GLY A 434 -23.84 13.89 13.40
CA GLY A 434 -24.17 13.37 12.05
C GLY A 434 -24.72 14.42 11.08
N GLU A 435 -24.31 15.68 11.18
CA GLU A 435 -24.69 16.73 10.24
C GLU A 435 -23.66 16.87 9.13
N MET A 436 -24.17 17.02 7.91
CA MET A 436 -23.39 17.09 6.68
C MET A 436 -22.42 18.28 6.70
N LEU A 437 -21.25 18.03 6.17
CA LEU A 437 -20.26 19.05 5.84
C LEU A 437 -20.80 19.90 4.67
N GLU A 438 -21.33 21.07 4.97
CA GLU A 438 -21.61 22.08 3.97
C GLU A 438 -20.56 23.18 4.02
N ASP A 439 -19.99 23.47 2.86
CA ASP A 439 -19.16 24.61 2.47
C ASP A 439 -17.81 24.83 3.16
N LEU A 440 -16.74 24.68 2.38
CA LEU A 440 -15.70 25.70 2.16
C LEU A 440 -14.61 25.20 1.21
N VAL A 441 -14.67 25.63 -0.01
CA VAL A 441 -13.56 25.57 -0.97
C VAL A 441 -12.89 26.93 -0.99
N ASP A 442 -11.60 26.98 -0.71
CA ASP A 442 -10.79 28.19 -0.89
C ASP A 442 -10.13 28.13 -2.29
N GLU A 443 -10.40 29.14 -3.10
CA GLU A 443 -9.88 29.25 -4.46
C GLU A 443 -8.38 29.56 -4.43
N GLY A 444 -7.59 28.70 -4.97
CA GLY A 444 -6.24 29.04 -5.34
C GLY A 444 -5.22 27.93 -5.22
N VAL A 445 -4.84 27.36 -6.37
CA VAL A 445 -3.66 26.54 -6.59
C VAL A 445 -3.78 25.07 -6.17
N GLY A 446 -4.38 24.26 -7.03
CA GLY A 446 -3.96 22.86 -7.30
C GLY A 446 -3.96 21.83 -6.17
N SER A 447 -4.50 22.13 -5.00
CA SER A 447 -4.70 21.17 -3.91
C SER A 447 -6.12 21.26 -3.38
N CYS A 448 -6.84 20.13 -3.36
CA CYS A 448 -8.12 20.05 -2.67
C CYS A 448 -7.85 20.03 -1.16
N SER A 449 -8.44 20.95 -0.41
CA SER A 449 -8.43 20.89 1.05
C SER A 449 -9.86 20.88 1.57
N ILE A 450 -10.12 20.04 2.57
CA ILE A 450 -11.39 19.99 3.30
C ILE A 450 -11.17 20.66 4.65
N GLN A 451 -11.99 21.63 4.99
CA GLN A 451 -12.06 22.16 6.35
C GLN A 451 -13.28 21.57 7.05
N ILE A 452 -13.08 21.00 8.21
CA ILE A 452 -14.18 20.46 9.02
C ILE A 452 -14.79 21.62 9.80
N GLU A 453 -16.08 21.89 9.56
CA GLU A 453 -16.79 22.99 10.21
C GLU A 453 -16.76 22.87 11.74
N GLY A 454 -16.43 23.96 12.42
CA GLY A 454 -16.28 24.00 13.88
C GLY A 454 -14.94 23.47 14.42
N THR A 455 -13.98 23.17 13.54
CA THR A 455 -12.63 22.79 13.91
C THR A 455 -11.60 23.57 13.10
N ASP A 456 -10.35 23.64 13.61
CA ASP A 456 -9.23 24.22 12.86
C ASP A 456 -8.55 23.20 11.90
N ILE A 457 -9.24 22.09 11.60
CA ILE A 457 -8.67 20.98 10.82
C ILE A 457 -8.89 21.24 9.34
N LYS A 458 -7.76 21.34 8.60
CA LYS A 458 -7.71 21.35 7.14
C LYS A 458 -7.09 20.05 6.68
N ILE A 459 -7.79 19.26 5.87
CA ILE A 459 -7.27 18.07 5.22
C ILE A 459 -6.88 18.46 3.80
N ALA A 460 -5.60 18.44 3.49
CA ALA A 460 -5.11 18.64 2.13
C ALA A 460 -5.13 17.30 1.39
N LEU A 461 -5.91 17.21 0.32
CA LEU A 461 -5.92 16.08 -0.59
C LEU A 461 -4.93 16.41 -1.71
N GLY A 462 -3.72 15.88 -1.61
CA GLY A 462 -2.62 16.13 -2.55
C GLY A 462 -2.65 15.25 -3.78
#